data_4157fd0fc6ca946700463cfc355a555f
#
_entry.id   4157fd0fc6ca946700463cfc355a555f
#
_cell.length_a   1.000
_cell.length_b   1.000
_cell.length_c   1.000
_cell.angle_alpha   90.00
_cell.angle_beta   90.00
_cell.angle_gamma   90.00
#
_symmetry.space_group_name_H-M   'P 1'
#
loop_
_entity.id
_entity.type
_entity.pdbx_description
1 polymer ?
#
loop_
_entity_poly.entity_id
_entity_poly.type
_entity_poly.pdbx_seq_one_letter_code
_entity_poly.pdbx_strand_id
1 'polypeptide(L)'
;MAGEKENEKMYDVSALGFGDNVVDKYEHIKTMYRGGNCVNFAVYAKMFGAKRSAYMGYFGNDAEAEHVMYALDDIGIETVKCKQLEGENGCARATLVDGDRVFLGSNEGGIRGKTPYVLDRFDLEYIRQFDFVHSGNYCFMEKELPKIHEAGVPISFDFSDDSEDSYYAEVAPTVD
;
A
#
# COMPACT_ATOMS: atom_id res chain seq x y z
N MET A 1 33.56 19.60 -9.65
CA MET A 1 33.14 19.78 -8.26
C MET A 1 32.31 18.56 -7.92
N ALA A 2 32.83 17.68 -7.08
CA ALA A 2 32.10 16.50 -6.62
C ALA A 2 31.02 17.01 -5.64
N GLY A 3 29.75 16.82 -5.99
CA GLY A 3 28.67 17.09 -5.07
C GLY A 3 28.81 16.18 -3.85
N GLU A 4 28.85 16.77 -2.67
CA GLU A 4 28.72 16.05 -1.43
C GLU A 4 27.41 15.28 -1.49
N LYS A 5 27.49 13.94 -1.43
CA LYS A 5 26.31 13.11 -1.17
C LYS A 5 25.88 13.50 0.25
N GLU A 6 24.76 14.20 0.39
CA GLU A 6 24.10 14.34 1.66
C GLU A 6 24.00 12.94 2.27
N ASN A 7 24.49 12.81 3.49
CA ASN A 7 24.46 11.57 4.25
C ASN A 7 22.97 11.30 4.55
N GLU A 8 22.30 10.49 3.73
CA GLU A 8 20.88 10.15 3.92
C GLU A 8 20.74 9.59 5.34
N LYS A 9 19.99 10.30 6.16
CA LYS A 9 19.77 9.93 7.56
C LYS A 9 18.94 8.66 7.59
N MET A 10 19.55 7.55 8.00
CA MET A 10 18.84 6.31 8.22
C MET A 10 18.27 6.24 9.64
N TYR A 11 17.04 5.80 9.74
CA TYR A 11 16.35 5.53 11.01
C TYR A 11 16.29 4.03 11.23
N ASP A 12 16.52 3.58 12.45
CA ASP A 12 16.38 2.16 12.84
C ASP A 12 14.90 1.80 13.01
N VAL A 13 14.18 1.91 11.91
CA VAL A 13 12.75 1.66 11.80
C VAL A 13 12.49 0.72 10.63
N SER A 14 11.66 -0.26 10.87
CA SER A 14 11.12 -1.19 9.85
C SER A 14 9.63 -0.98 9.70
N ALA A 15 9.17 -0.71 8.47
CA ALA A 15 7.80 -0.34 8.17
C ALA A 15 7.20 -1.25 7.11
N LEU A 16 5.93 -1.65 7.28
CA LEU A 16 5.20 -2.51 6.35
C LEU A 16 3.92 -1.83 5.88
N GLY A 17 3.77 -1.61 4.59
CA GLY A 17 2.48 -1.30 3.97
C GLY A 17 1.70 -2.59 3.68
N PHE A 18 0.49 -2.73 4.23
CA PHE A 18 -0.32 -3.92 4.08
C PHE A 18 -1.69 -3.57 3.48
N GLY A 19 -1.89 -3.93 2.22
CA GLY A 19 -3.18 -3.69 1.59
C GLY A 19 -3.13 -3.44 0.08
N ASP A 20 -3.52 -2.23 -0.30
CA ASP A 20 -3.75 -1.86 -1.68
C ASP A 20 -2.48 -1.56 -2.47
N ASN A 21 -2.54 -1.88 -3.73
CA ASN A 21 -1.72 -1.30 -4.78
C ASN A 21 -2.64 -0.94 -5.96
N VAL A 22 -2.39 0.20 -6.54
CA VAL A 22 -3.21 0.78 -7.60
C VAL A 22 -2.29 1.40 -8.63
N VAL A 23 -2.72 1.41 -9.88
CA VAL A 23 -2.12 2.27 -10.89
C VAL A 23 -3.01 3.49 -11.09
N ASP A 24 -2.42 4.67 -10.99
CA ASP A 24 -3.08 5.93 -11.33
C ASP A 24 -2.85 6.24 -12.82
N LYS A 25 -3.89 6.08 -13.64
CA LYS A 25 -3.85 6.39 -15.07
C LYS A 25 -4.29 7.82 -15.34
N TYR A 26 -3.39 8.64 -15.82
CA TYR A 26 -3.66 10.00 -16.26
C TYR A 26 -3.95 9.99 -17.77
N GLU A 27 -5.24 9.96 -18.12
CA GLU A 27 -5.70 9.76 -19.51
C GLU A 27 -5.23 10.87 -20.45
N HIS A 28 -5.19 12.13 -20.00
CA HIS A 28 -4.81 13.29 -20.81
C HIS A 28 -3.34 13.25 -21.28
N ILE A 29 -2.45 12.57 -20.54
CA ILE A 29 -1.03 12.40 -20.91
C ILE A 29 -0.67 10.95 -21.25
N LYS A 30 -1.65 10.03 -21.24
CA LYS A 30 -1.48 8.60 -21.51
C LYS A 30 -0.35 7.97 -20.69
N THR A 31 -0.28 8.33 -19.41
CA THR A 31 0.77 7.89 -18.49
C THR A 31 0.13 7.26 -17.27
N MET A 32 0.75 6.21 -16.75
CA MET A 32 0.36 5.59 -15.49
C MET A 32 1.49 5.69 -14.48
N TYR A 33 1.10 5.89 -13.25
CA TYR A 33 2.00 5.95 -12.10
C TYR A 33 1.59 4.90 -11.08
N ARG A 34 2.57 4.37 -10.33
CA ARG A 34 2.26 3.54 -9.18
C ARG A 34 1.47 4.37 -8.16
N GLY A 35 0.51 3.76 -7.53
CA GLY A 35 -0.33 4.35 -6.51
C GLY A 35 -0.80 3.30 -5.51
N GLY A 36 -1.77 3.67 -4.72
CA GLY A 36 -2.25 2.89 -3.58
C GLY A 36 -1.65 3.40 -2.28
N ASN A 37 -2.46 3.46 -1.25
CA ASN A 37 -2.07 4.00 0.05
C ASN A 37 -0.89 3.22 0.63
N CYS A 38 -0.99 1.89 0.71
CA CYS A 38 0.03 1.03 1.30
C CYS A 38 1.33 0.96 0.48
N VAL A 39 1.24 1.00 -0.85
CA VAL A 39 2.42 1.09 -1.72
C VAL A 39 3.12 2.42 -1.53
N ASN A 40 2.38 3.53 -1.54
CA ASN A 40 2.94 4.86 -1.33
C ASN A 40 3.58 4.98 0.05
N PHE A 41 2.93 4.47 1.08
CA PHE A 41 3.49 4.42 2.43
C PHE A 41 4.85 3.70 2.44
N ALA A 42 4.95 2.48 1.89
CA ALA A 42 6.20 1.73 1.85
C ALA A 42 7.31 2.49 1.11
N VAL A 43 6.97 3.10 -0.03
CA VAL A 43 7.92 3.90 -0.81
C VAL A 43 8.40 5.11 -0.04
N TYR A 44 7.51 5.89 0.55
CA TYR A 44 7.91 7.08 1.32
C TYR A 44 8.67 6.71 2.59
N ALA A 45 8.30 5.64 3.29
CA ALA A 45 9.08 5.14 4.43
C ALA A 45 10.54 4.88 4.01
N LYS A 46 10.75 4.22 2.86
CA LYS A 46 12.09 4.00 2.29
C LYS A 46 12.80 5.30 1.95
N MET A 47 12.14 6.20 1.23
CA MET A 47 12.70 7.49 0.81
C MET A 47 13.07 8.39 1.99
N PHE A 48 12.34 8.32 3.09
CA PHE A 48 12.62 9.06 4.32
C PHE A 48 13.57 8.33 5.28
N GLY A 49 14.20 7.25 4.82
CA GLY A 49 15.32 6.61 5.52
C GLY A 49 14.94 5.50 6.49
N ALA A 50 13.78 4.87 6.36
CA ALA A 50 13.51 3.64 7.09
C ALA A 50 14.56 2.57 6.72
N LYS A 51 15.14 1.92 7.71
CA LYS A 51 16.14 0.86 7.55
C LYS A 51 15.60 -0.30 6.74
N ARG A 52 14.33 -0.65 6.95
CA ARG A 52 13.60 -1.68 6.21
C ARG A 52 12.23 -1.15 5.82
N SER A 53 11.85 -1.30 4.56
CA SER A 53 10.53 -0.99 4.08
C SER A 53 10.02 -2.13 3.21
N ALA A 54 8.80 -2.55 3.46
CA ALA A 54 8.15 -3.66 2.76
C ALA A 54 6.72 -3.31 2.36
N TYR A 55 6.26 -4.00 1.34
CA TYR A 55 4.87 -4.01 0.93
C TYR A 55 4.34 -5.46 0.94
N MET A 56 3.11 -5.65 1.37
CA MET A 56 2.42 -6.94 1.39
C MET A 56 0.98 -6.76 0.88
N GLY A 57 0.64 -7.47 -0.18
CA GLY A 57 -0.68 -7.37 -0.81
C GLY A 57 -0.81 -8.32 -1.99
N TYR A 58 -1.93 -8.19 -2.73
CA TYR A 58 -2.18 -8.93 -3.95
C TYR A 58 -1.90 -8.08 -5.18
N PHE A 59 -1.20 -8.64 -6.14
CA PHE A 59 -1.07 -8.11 -7.50
C PHE A 59 -2.00 -8.88 -8.44
N GLY A 60 -2.51 -8.18 -9.45
CA GLY A 60 -3.06 -8.83 -10.64
C GLY A 60 -1.96 -9.43 -11.53
N ASN A 61 -2.34 -9.88 -12.72
CA ASN A 61 -1.41 -10.44 -13.71
C ASN A 61 -1.44 -9.68 -15.05
N ASP A 62 -1.75 -8.39 -14.99
CA ASP A 62 -1.80 -7.47 -16.11
C ASP A 62 -0.59 -6.51 -16.14
N ALA A 63 -0.54 -5.64 -17.15
CA ALA A 63 0.53 -4.66 -17.32
C ALA A 63 0.59 -3.63 -16.16
N GLU A 64 -0.53 -3.35 -15.53
CA GLU A 64 -0.65 -2.48 -14.37
C GLU A 64 0.04 -3.08 -13.15
N ALA A 65 -0.15 -4.38 -12.91
CA ALA A 65 0.55 -5.11 -11.87
C ALA A 65 2.06 -5.13 -12.12
N GLU A 66 2.49 -5.43 -13.34
CA GLU A 66 3.91 -5.42 -13.73
C GLU A 66 4.55 -4.05 -13.50
N HIS A 67 3.84 -2.97 -13.83
CA HIS A 67 4.31 -1.60 -13.62
C HIS A 67 4.57 -1.29 -12.14
N VAL A 68 3.65 -1.68 -11.25
CA VAL A 68 3.83 -1.46 -9.80
C VAL A 68 4.94 -2.34 -9.25
N MET A 69 4.98 -3.63 -9.61
CA MET A 69 6.02 -4.57 -9.18
C MET A 69 7.41 -4.11 -9.59
N TYR A 70 7.57 -3.66 -10.84
CA TYR A 70 8.84 -3.12 -11.34
C TYR A 70 9.26 -1.86 -10.55
N ALA A 71 8.33 -0.94 -10.30
CA ALA A 71 8.63 0.28 -9.54
C ALA A 71 9.04 -0.01 -8.08
N LEU A 72 8.44 -1.03 -7.44
CA LEU A 72 8.81 -1.43 -6.09
C LEU A 72 10.19 -2.09 -6.04
N ASP A 73 10.52 -2.93 -7.03
CA ASP A 73 11.82 -3.56 -7.16
C ASP A 73 12.93 -2.52 -7.41
N ASP A 74 12.72 -1.57 -8.31
CA ASP A 74 13.65 -0.49 -8.63
C ASP A 74 13.98 0.41 -7.41
N ILE A 75 12.99 0.65 -6.54
CA ILE A 75 13.16 1.41 -5.29
C ILE A 75 13.78 0.55 -4.19
N GLY A 76 13.74 -0.77 -4.31
CA GLY A 76 14.22 -1.73 -3.31
C GLY A 76 13.27 -1.90 -2.14
N ILE A 77 11.96 -1.94 -2.42
CA ILE A 77 10.92 -2.30 -1.45
C ILE A 77 10.83 -3.83 -1.37
N GLU A 78 10.83 -4.36 -0.18
CA GLU A 78 10.67 -5.81 0.04
C GLU A 78 9.22 -6.24 -0.26
N THR A 79 9.05 -7.23 -1.14
CA THR A 79 7.74 -7.73 -1.60
C THR A 79 7.58 -9.25 -1.43
N VAL A 80 8.39 -9.86 -0.59
CA VAL A 80 8.53 -11.33 -0.43
C VAL A 80 7.22 -12.03 -0.02
N LYS A 81 6.28 -11.31 0.58
CA LYS A 81 4.96 -11.83 0.99
C LYS A 81 3.83 -11.40 0.05
N CYS A 82 4.12 -10.71 -1.03
CA CYS A 82 3.13 -10.43 -2.05
C CYS A 82 2.73 -11.69 -2.80
N LYS A 83 1.48 -11.74 -3.26
CA LYS A 83 0.96 -12.84 -4.08
C LYS A 83 0.43 -12.26 -5.39
N GLN A 84 0.76 -12.90 -6.50
CA GLN A 84 0.18 -12.58 -7.80
C GLN A 84 -0.99 -13.52 -8.08
N LEU A 85 -2.14 -12.95 -8.42
CA LEU A 85 -3.37 -13.68 -8.69
C LEU A 85 -3.85 -13.40 -10.11
N GLU A 86 -4.61 -14.31 -10.68
CA GLU A 86 -5.23 -14.12 -12.00
C GLU A 86 -6.36 -13.07 -11.90
N GLY A 87 -6.21 -11.97 -12.62
CA GLY A 87 -7.17 -10.87 -12.66
C GLY A 87 -6.49 -9.51 -12.80
N GLU A 88 -7.32 -8.49 -12.98
CA GLU A 88 -6.84 -7.09 -13.12
C GLU A 88 -6.30 -6.55 -11.81
N ASN A 89 -5.20 -5.81 -11.89
CA ASN A 89 -4.69 -5.01 -10.78
C ASN A 89 -5.62 -3.84 -10.44
N GLY A 90 -5.48 -3.27 -9.26
CA GLY A 90 -6.16 -2.03 -8.91
C GLY A 90 -5.79 -0.90 -9.89
N CYS A 91 -6.79 -0.16 -10.34
CA CYS A 91 -6.60 0.94 -11.29
C CYS A 91 -7.56 2.08 -10.99
N ALA A 92 -7.02 3.29 -10.83
CA ALA A 92 -7.76 4.54 -10.78
C ALA A 92 -7.47 5.36 -12.03
N ARG A 93 -8.49 6.02 -12.59
CA ARG A 93 -8.35 6.90 -13.74
C ARG A 93 -8.55 8.35 -13.32
N ALA A 94 -7.69 9.21 -13.77
CA ALA A 94 -7.72 10.63 -13.47
C ALA A 94 -7.35 11.46 -14.71
N THR A 95 -7.76 12.72 -14.67
CA THR A 95 -7.33 13.76 -15.61
C THR A 95 -7.02 15.04 -14.85
N LEU A 96 -6.49 16.04 -15.55
CA LEU A 96 -6.36 17.38 -15.00
C LEU A 96 -7.33 18.31 -15.72
N VAL A 97 -8.07 19.12 -14.95
CA VAL A 97 -8.93 20.20 -15.43
C VAL A 97 -8.51 21.46 -14.68
N ASP A 98 -8.08 22.47 -15.41
CA ASP A 98 -7.60 23.75 -14.85
C ASP A 98 -6.49 23.59 -13.79
N GLY A 99 -5.69 22.52 -13.89
CA GLY A 99 -4.61 22.21 -12.95
C GLY A 99 -5.02 21.30 -11.79
N ASP A 100 -6.30 21.07 -11.59
CA ASP A 100 -6.84 20.21 -10.52
C ASP A 100 -7.02 18.77 -11.01
N ARG A 101 -6.70 17.82 -10.12
CA ARG A 101 -6.92 16.38 -10.38
C ARG A 101 -8.42 16.07 -10.31
N VAL A 102 -8.97 15.58 -11.40
CA VAL A 102 -10.33 15.08 -11.49
C VAL A 102 -10.32 13.57 -11.60
N PHE A 103 -10.99 12.91 -10.66
CA PHE A 103 -11.17 11.47 -10.64
C PHE A 103 -12.23 11.05 -11.66
N LEU A 104 -11.91 10.09 -12.51
CA LEU A 104 -12.79 9.58 -13.58
C LEU A 104 -13.40 8.22 -13.26
N GLY A 105 -12.93 7.55 -12.20
CA GLY A 105 -13.41 6.25 -11.77
C GLY A 105 -12.29 5.26 -11.50
N SER A 106 -12.65 4.10 -10.96
CA SER A 106 -11.73 3.00 -10.66
C SER A 106 -12.36 1.65 -11.00
N ASN A 107 -11.56 0.59 -10.90
CA ASN A 107 -12.03 -0.79 -10.94
C ASN A 107 -12.21 -1.41 -9.55
N GLU A 108 -12.43 -0.55 -8.53
CA GLU A 108 -12.72 -0.96 -7.14
C GLU A 108 -11.62 -1.87 -6.54
N GLY A 109 -10.36 -1.53 -6.81
CA GLY A 109 -9.21 -2.29 -6.32
C GLY A 109 -8.87 -3.55 -7.13
N GLY A 110 -9.58 -3.78 -8.23
CA GLY A 110 -9.31 -4.91 -9.11
C GLY A 110 -9.41 -6.26 -8.39
N ILE A 111 -8.41 -7.14 -8.58
CA ILE A 111 -8.39 -8.47 -7.93
C ILE A 111 -8.37 -8.37 -6.40
N ARG A 112 -7.76 -7.30 -5.85
CA ARG A 112 -7.72 -7.09 -4.41
C ARG A 112 -9.11 -6.83 -3.83
N GLY A 113 -9.93 -6.03 -4.48
CA GLY A 113 -11.32 -5.76 -4.06
C GLY A 113 -12.22 -7.00 -4.14
N LYS A 114 -11.88 -7.97 -4.99
CA LYS A 114 -12.67 -9.19 -5.23
C LYS A 114 -12.22 -10.39 -4.42
N THR A 115 -10.96 -10.38 -3.92
CA THR A 115 -10.35 -11.54 -3.25
C THR A 115 -9.96 -11.17 -1.83
N PRO A 116 -10.66 -11.68 -0.80
CA PRO A 116 -10.30 -11.43 0.58
C PRO A 116 -8.87 -11.89 0.89
N TYR A 117 -8.13 -11.05 1.62
CA TYR A 117 -6.86 -11.48 2.18
C TYR A 117 -7.14 -12.30 3.45
N VAL A 118 -6.42 -13.39 3.63
CA VAL A 118 -6.48 -14.20 4.84
C VAL A 118 -5.06 -14.42 5.32
N LEU A 119 -4.73 -13.80 6.47
CA LEU A 119 -3.44 -13.96 7.15
C LEU A 119 -3.37 -15.34 7.79
N ASP A 120 -2.31 -16.06 7.48
CA ASP A 120 -1.92 -17.27 8.17
C ASP A 120 -0.86 -17.00 9.25
N ARG A 121 -0.46 -18.04 10.00
CA ARG A 121 0.56 -17.91 11.05
C ARG A 121 1.92 -17.43 10.51
N PHE A 122 2.29 -17.80 9.30
CA PHE A 122 3.59 -17.42 8.71
C PHE A 122 3.57 -15.97 8.24
N ASP A 123 2.40 -15.48 7.84
CA ASP A 123 2.19 -14.08 7.54
C ASP A 123 2.32 -13.22 8.81
N LEU A 124 1.71 -13.66 9.93
CA LEU A 124 1.83 -12.98 11.21
C LEU A 124 3.27 -13.00 11.76
N GLU A 125 4.00 -14.12 11.62
CA GLU A 125 5.42 -14.18 11.99
C GLU A 125 6.29 -13.23 11.14
N TYR A 126 5.93 -13.01 9.89
CA TYR A 126 6.59 -12.03 9.05
C TYR A 126 6.26 -10.61 9.48
N ILE A 127 4.98 -10.31 9.74
CA ILE A 127 4.49 -9.00 10.18
C ILE A 127 5.14 -8.60 11.51
N ARG A 128 5.33 -9.51 12.46
CA ARG A 128 6.01 -9.26 13.74
C ARG A 128 7.47 -8.79 13.63
N GLN A 129 8.06 -8.87 12.45
CA GLN A 129 9.42 -8.37 12.22
C GLN A 129 9.48 -6.87 11.95
N PHE A 130 8.33 -6.21 11.86
CA PHE A 130 8.22 -4.78 11.61
C PHE A 130 7.81 -4.03 12.88
N ASP A 131 8.28 -2.79 12.99
CA ASP A 131 7.95 -1.93 14.12
C ASP A 131 6.51 -1.47 14.08
N PHE A 132 5.93 -1.35 12.88
CA PHE A 132 4.52 -1.07 12.66
C PHE A 132 4.07 -1.42 11.24
N VAL A 133 2.76 -1.55 11.10
CA VAL A 133 2.05 -1.80 9.84
C VAL A 133 1.22 -0.57 9.48
N HIS A 134 1.12 -0.23 8.21
CA HIS A 134 0.20 0.76 7.69
C HIS A 134 -0.83 0.11 6.79
N SER A 135 -2.10 0.45 6.98
CA SER A 135 -3.22 0.05 6.13
C SER A 135 -4.20 1.22 5.96
N GLY A 136 -5.31 1.00 5.28
CA GLY A 136 -6.30 2.05 5.07
C GLY A 136 -7.64 1.51 4.59
N ASN A 137 -8.63 2.39 4.53
CA ASN A 137 -10.01 2.08 4.21
C ASN A 137 -10.15 1.27 2.90
N TYR A 138 -9.55 1.73 1.79
CA TYR A 138 -9.66 1.03 0.50
C TYR A 138 -8.74 -0.18 0.35
N CYS A 139 -8.14 -0.65 1.45
CA CYS A 139 -7.27 -1.82 1.46
C CYS A 139 -8.04 -3.14 1.60
N PHE A 140 -9.31 -3.10 2.01
CA PHE A 140 -10.16 -4.28 2.25
C PHE A 140 -9.51 -5.27 3.24
N MET A 141 -8.85 -4.76 4.30
CA MET A 141 -8.08 -5.54 5.27
C MET A 141 -8.71 -5.57 6.66
N GLU A 142 -9.88 -4.98 6.85
CA GLU A 142 -10.52 -4.74 8.14
C GLU A 142 -10.63 -6.02 8.97
N LYS A 143 -10.96 -7.15 8.33
CA LYS A 143 -11.11 -8.46 9.00
C LYS A 143 -9.77 -9.06 9.45
N GLU A 144 -8.67 -8.57 8.94
CA GLU A 144 -7.33 -9.06 9.25
C GLU A 144 -6.61 -8.17 10.28
N LEU A 145 -7.04 -6.92 10.47
CA LEU A 145 -6.44 -5.99 11.44
C LEU A 145 -6.47 -6.52 12.87
N PRO A 146 -7.57 -7.14 13.38
CA PRO A 146 -7.59 -7.72 14.72
C PRO A 146 -6.48 -8.75 14.94
N LYS A 147 -6.14 -9.55 13.95
CA LYS A 147 -5.07 -10.56 14.07
C LYS A 147 -3.69 -9.91 14.22
N ILE A 148 -3.46 -8.78 13.52
CA ILE A 148 -2.21 -8.01 13.63
C ILE A 148 -2.14 -7.33 14.99
N HIS A 149 -3.23 -6.74 15.44
CA HIS A 149 -3.35 -6.12 16.77
C HIS A 149 -3.09 -7.15 17.89
N GLU A 150 -3.71 -8.33 17.83
CA GLU A 150 -3.47 -9.43 18.76
C GLU A 150 -2.03 -9.97 18.69
N ALA A 151 -1.37 -9.83 17.55
CA ALA A 151 0.03 -10.16 17.39
C ALA A 151 0.97 -9.15 18.04
N GLY A 152 0.44 -8.01 18.53
CA GLY A 152 1.18 -6.98 19.25
C GLY A 152 1.98 -6.05 18.34
N VAL A 153 1.60 -5.93 17.06
CA VAL A 153 2.25 -5.01 16.11
C VAL A 153 1.37 -3.76 15.96
N PRO A 154 1.90 -2.56 16.22
CA PRO A 154 1.15 -1.31 16.05
C PRO A 154 0.65 -1.13 14.62
N ILE A 155 -0.56 -0.59 14.47
CA ILE A 155 -1.22 -0.37 13.19
C ILE A 155 -1.53 1.10 13.01
N SER A 156 -0.89 1.73 12.03
CA SER A 156 -1.30 3.04 11.51
C SER A 156 -2.38 2.83 10.45
N PHE A 157 -3.46 3.60 10.49
CA PHE A 157 -4.59 3.41 9.58
C PHE A 157 -5.09 4.73 8.98
N ASP A 158 -5.28 4.75 7.66
CA ASP A 158 -5.87 5.87 6.93
C ASP A 158 -7.37 5.60 6.72
N PHE A 159 -8.20 6.33 7.44
CA PHE A 159 -9.67 6.23 7.34
C PHE A 159 -10.24 6.88 6.08
N SER A 160 -9.41 7.62 5.30
CA SER A 160 -9.89 8.40 4.14
C SER A 160 -10.95 9.45 4.52
N ASP A 161 -11.62 10.00 3.52
CA ASP A 161 -12.60 11.08 3.66
C ASP A 161 -14.06 10.62 3.56
N ASP A 162 -14.30 9.34 3.28
CA ASP A 162 -15.64 8.80 3.02
C ASP A 162 -16.03 7.67 4.00
N SER A 163 -15.65 7.82 5.28
CA SER A 163 -15.93 6.83 6.30
C SER A 163 -17.11 7.24 7.19
N GLU A 164 -18.08 6.36 7.33
CA GLU A 164 -19.23 6.55 8.23
C GLU A 164 -18.85 6.24 9.70
N ASP A 165 -19.62 6.78 10.65
CA ASP A 165 -19.41 6.54 12.10
C ASP A 165 -19.38 5.05 12.46
N SER A 166 -20.17 4.23 11.77
CA SER A 166 -20.19 2.77 11.94
C SER A 166 -18.86 2.13 11.59
N TYR A 167 -18.21 2.61 10.52
CA TYR A 167 -16.89 2.12 10.11
C TYR A 167 -15.80 2.49 11.11
N TYR A 168 -15.82 3.74 11.61
CA TYR A 168 -14.92 4.14 12.69
C TYR A 168 -15.09 3.28 13.94
N ALA A 169 -16.33 3.00 14.33
CA ALA A 169 -16.63 2.18 15.50
C ALA A 169 -16.14 0.73 15.35
N GLU A 170 -16.10 0.20 14.13
CA GLU A 170 -15.62 -1.14 13.82
C GLU A 170 -14.08 -1.19 13.81
N VAL A 171 -13.42 -0.24 13.15
CA VAL A 171 -11.98 -0.32 12.87
C VAL A 171 -11.12 0.30 13.98
N ALA A 172 -11.53 1.44 14.53
CA ALA A 172 -10.71 2.18 15.49
C ALA A 172 -10.26 1.36 16.73
N PRO A 173 -11.03 0.41 17.27
CA PRO A 173 -10.56 -0.42 18.39
C PRO A 173 -9.39 -1.35 18.05
N THR A 174 -9.05 -1.54 16.76
CA THR A 174 -8.02 -2.47 16.28
C THR A 174 -6.76 -1.78 15.78
N VAL A 175 -6.74 -0.45 15.79
CA VAL A 175 -5.61 0.36 15.29
C VAL A 175 -5.08 1.30 16.39
N ASP A 176 -3.88 1.90 16.19
CA ASP A 176 -3.17 2.70 17.20
C ASP A 176 -3.15 4.21 16.89
#